data_7f16ba7b13b43cb252c8e533b4fd8c0a
#
_entry.id   7f16ba7b13b43cb252c8e533b4fd8c0a
#
_cell.length_a   1.000
_cell.length_b   1.000
_cell.length_c   1.000
_cell.angle_alpha   90.00
_cell.angle_beta   90.00
_cell.angle_gamma   90.00
#
_symmetry.space_group_name_H-M   'P 1'
#
loop_
_entity.id
_entity.type
_entity.pdbx_description
1 polymer ?
#
loop_
_entity_poly.entity_id
_entity_poly.type
_entity_poly.pdbx_seq_one_letter_code
_entity_poly.pdbx_strand_id
1 'polypeptide(L)' 'MSPAYKFAMLAAWLEGYAEGLPDYCTAEKFKIKEAAELLMEVYEQRMQGKNDWVGREGDRA' A
#
# COMPACT_ATOMS: atom_id res chain seq x y z
N MET A 1 -16.39 5.25 -3.22
CA MET A 1 -14.93 5.19 -3.15
C MET A 1 -14.46 3.76 -2.95
N SER A 2 -13.50 3.35 -3.71
CA SER A 2 -13.02 1.99 -3.67
C SER A 2 -12.22 1.74 -2.39
N PRO A 3 -12.39 0.59 -1.73
CA PRO A 3 -11.60 0.28 -0.55
C PRO A 3 -10.10 0.29 -0.83
N ALA A 4 -9.70 -0.06 -2.05
CA ALA A 4 -8.28 -0.05 -2.39
C ALA A 4 -7.69 1.36 -2.30
N TYR A 5 -8.48 2.36 -2.63
CA TYR A 5 -8.02 3.73 -2.56
C TYR A 5 -7.60 4.10 -1.14
N LYS A 6 -8.29 3.55 -0.15
CA LYS A 6 -7.96 3.84 1.24
C LYS A 6 -6.57 3.33 1.61
N PHE A 7 -6.18 2.21 1.06
CA PHE A 7 -4.83 1.70 1.32
C PHE A 7 -3.77 2.68 0.83
N ALA A 8 -3.97 3.21 -0.36
CA ALA A 8 -3.01 4.16 -0.91
C ALA A 8 -2.97 5.44 -0.07
N MET A 9 -4.13 5.90 0.37
CA MET A 9 -4.17 7.10 1.20
C MET A 9 -3.46 6.90 2.52
N LEU A 10 -3.68 5.75 3.15
CA LEU A 10 -3.03 5.45 4.40
C LEU A 10 -1.53 5.34 4.23
N ALA A 11 -1.10 4.72 3.14
CA ALA A 11 0.32 4.60 2.88
C ALA A 11 0.97 5.98 2.74
N ALA A 12 0.34 6.86 2.00
CA ALA A 12 0.88 8.21 1.83
C ALA A 12 0.92 8.95 3.16
N TRP A 13 -0.12 8.79 3.96
CA TRP A 13 -0.16 9.42 5.28
C TRP A 13 0.96 8.91 6.17
N LEU A 14 1.16 7.60 6.16
CA LEU A 14 2.20 7.01 6.99
C LEU A 14 3.58 7.47 6.56
N GLU A 15 3.82 7.54 5.27
CA GLU A 15 5.10 8.00 4.78
C GLU A 15 5.39 9.45 5.21
N GLY A 16 4.38 10.29 5.10
CA GLY A 16 4.53 11.66 5.55
C GLY A 16 4.81 11.75 7.05
N TYR A 17 4.11 10.92 7.79
CA TYR A 17 4.31 10.89 9.24
C TYR A 17 5.74 10.45 9.59
N ALA A 18 6.21 9.43 8.90
CA ALA A 18 7.55 8.93 9.17
C ALA A 18 8.60 9.97 8.85
N GLU A 19 8.42 10.71 7.78
CA GLU A 19 9.38 11.74 7.40
C GLU A 19 9.42 12.89 8.39
N GLY A 20 8.32 13.10 9.08
CA GLY A 20 8.29 14.14 10.10
C GLY A 20 8.89 13.73 11.42
N LEU A 21 9.25 12.47 11.58
CA LEU A 21 9.83 11.99 12.83
C LEU A 21 11.28 12.45 12.97
N PRO A 22 11.74 12.66 14.21
CA PRO A 22 13.14 13.02 14.43
C PRO A 22 14.08 11.90 14.01
N ASP A 23 15.33 12.28 13.80
CA ASP A 23 16.33 11.30 13.36
C ASP A 23 16.55 10.20 14.37
N TYR A 24 16.40 10.50 15.65
CA TYR A 24 16.63 9.47 16.66
C TYR A 24 15.52 8.45 16.71
N CYS A 25 14.43 8.66 15.97
CA CYS A 25 13.36 7.68 15.89
C CYS A 25 13.53 6.78 14.68
N THR A 26 14.76 6.34 14.45
CA THR A 26 15.07 5.56 13.26
C THR A 26 14.26 4.27 13.18
N ALA A 27 14.14 3.57 14.28
CA ALA A 27 13.42 2.31 14.30
C ALA A 27 11.95 2.52 13.97
N GLU A 28 11.36 3.55 14.54
CA GLU A 28 9.96 3.84 14.27
C GLU A 28 9.76 4.27 12.83
N LYS A 29 10.66 5.12 12.33
CA LYS A 29 10.59 5.53 10.94
C LYS A 29 10.62 4.32 10.02
N PHE A 30 11.53 3.41 10.30
CA PHE A 30 11.69 2.22 9.48
C PHE A 30 10.41 1.38 9.49
N LYS A 31 9.85 1.17 10.68
CA LYS A 31 8.65 0.36 10.79
C LYS A 31 7.47 1.01 10.09
N ILE A 32 7.35 2.32 10.22
CA ILE A 32 6.24 3.02 9.60
C ILE A 32 6.38 2.98 8.08
N LYS A 33 7.59 3.17 7.59
CA LYS A 33 7.81 3.10 6.15
C LYS A 33 7.54 1.70 5.62
N GLU A 34 7.91 0.69 6.39
CA GLU A 34 7.64 -0.67 5.99
C GLU A 34 6.14 -0.93 5.93
N ALA A 35 5.42 -0.42 6.91
CA ALA A 35 3.97 -0.57 6.89
C ALA A 35 3.36 0.13 5.69
N ALA A 36 3.88 1.30 5.35
CA ALA A 36 3.38 2.01 4.18
C ALA A 36 3.65 1.23 2.91
N GLU A 37 4.83 0.63 2.82
CA GLU A 37 5.15 -0.20 1.66
C GLU A 37 4.22 -1.39 1.55
N LEU A 38 3.92 -2.02 2.67
CA LEU A 38 3.00 -3.15 2.66
C LEU A 38 1.61 -2.72 2.21
N LEU A 39 1.18 -1.56 2.66
CA LEU A 39 -0.12 -1.05 2.25
C LEU A 39 -0.16 -0.77 0.75
N MET A 40 0.91 -0.20 0.22
CA MET A 40 0.98 0.02 -1.21
C MET A 40 1.00 -1.29 -1.98
N GLU A 41 1.68 -2.27 -1.43
CA GLU A 41 1.71 -3.59 -2.06
C GLU A 41 0.33 -4.19 -2.11
N VAL A 42 -0.41 -4.10 -1.00
CA VAL A 42 -1.77 -4.60 -0.99
C VAL A 42 -2.64 -3.85 -1.98
N TYR A 43 -2.45 -2.54 -2.05
CA TYR A 43 -3.19 -1.72 -2.99
C TYR A 43 -2.92 -2.17 -4.42
N GLU A 44 -1.66 -2.35 -4.74
CA GLU A 44 -1.29 -2.77 -6.09
C GLU A 44 -1.81 -4.16 -6.39
N GLN A 45 -1.73 -5.05 -5.43
CA GLN A 45 -2.22 -6.39 -5.64
C GLN A 45 -3.72 -6.40 -5.88
N ARG A 46 -4.44 -5.58 -5.16
CA ARG A 46 -5.88 -5.51 -5.36
C ARG A 46 -6.22 -4.94 -6.72
N MET A 47 -5.47 -3.93 -7.14
CA MET A 47 -5.71 -3.37 -8.46
C MET A 47 -5.36 -4.36 -9.55
N GLN A 48 -4.21 -5.00 -9.42
CA GLN A 48 -3.80 -6.02 -10.38
C GLN A 48 -4.68 -7.23 -10.32
N GLY A 49 -5.03 -7.63 -9.12
CA GLY A 49 -5.90 -8.78 -8.95
C GLY A 49 -7.23 -8.57 -9.61
N LYS A 50 -7.73 -7.36 -9.55
CA LYS A 50 -8.98 -7.05 -10.20
C LYS A 50 -8.85 -7.20 -11.72
N ASN A 51 -7.79 -6.64 -12.26
CA ASN A 51 -7.51 -6.77 -13.68
C ASN A 51 -7.22 -8.21 -14.05
N ASP A 52 -6.41 -8.84 -13.24
CA ASP A 52 -6.06 -10.23 -13.44
C ASP A 52 -7.27 -11.11 -13.42
N TRP A 53 -8.15 -10.83 -12.50
CA TRP A 53 -9.35 -11.64 -12.37
C TRP A 53 -10.15 -11.60 -13.65
N VAL A 54 -10.28 -10.42 -14.22
CA VAL A 54 -11.01 -10.28 -15.46
C VAL A 54 -10.32 -11.05 -16.58
N GLY A 55 -9.02 -10.85 -16.70
CA GLY A 55 -8.27 -11.54 -17.74
C GLY A 55 -8.19 -13.02 -17.49
N ARG A 56 -8.06 -13.39 -16.24
CA ARG A 56 -7.90 -14.78 -15.90
C ARG A 56 -9.19 -15.56 -16.14
N GLU A 57 -10.29 -14.91 -15.92
CA GLU A 57 -11.55 -15.56 -16.19
C GLU A 57 -11.64 -15.96 -17.64
N GLY A 58 -11.27 -15.05 -18.51
CA GLY A 58 -11.25 -15.37 -19.91
C GLY A 58 -10.27 -16.48 -20.21
N ASP A 59 -9.15 -16.43 -19.54
CA ASP A 59 -8.12 -17.44 -19.72
C ASP A 59 -8.60 -18.80 -19.31
N ARG A 60 -9.15 -18.86 -18.14
CA ARG A 60 -9.52 -20.12 -17.58
C ARG A 60 -10.73 -20.70 -18.26
N ALA A 61 -11.56 -19.83 -18.69
CA ALA A 61 -12.72 -20.30 -19.43
C ALA A 61 -12.30 -20.87 -20.75
#